data_39192ab42f1893a093a978fb757c2019
#
_entry.id   39192ab42f1893a093a978fb757c2019
#
_cell.length_a   1.000
_cell.length_b   1.000
_cell.length_c   1.000
_cell.angle_alpha   90.00
_cell.angle_beta   90.00
_cell.angle_gamma   90.00
#
_symmetry.space_group_name_H-M   'P 1'
#
loop_
_entity.id
_entity.type
_entity.pdbx_description
1 polymer ?
#
loop_
_entity_poly.entity_id
_entity_poly.type
_entity_poly.pdbx_seq_one_letter_code
_entity_poly.pdbx_strand_id
1 'polypeptide(L)'
;MKKPSKVFCLWDYNSWTGFATVSKNIKREIKKHFGEDVKLDICAINYFGEPYEEEDGTYVISAIKSAPKKDDFGRLGFMKILQDSNDYDGIFILQDLGVICPIINILKTIKNEKKQQNKKGFKSIFYFPVDCKLIDKLVENLDFFDCLVTYTNYGRDEVLRLRPELKGKLKVVPHGNNSKDFYPIEDKKEVMDFRKEYFGKNADKFIILNVNRNQPRKDIPTTIFAFIEAKKRWQEEKLPNKPFLYLHMNAKDPMGWDIRGVMLQTELVEGEDYMLLDTEIANKGASVEMLNKIYNASDIYVTTTLGEGWGLTLTEAMATKTPVICPNSTSFIEITDNGKRAYTLDNLIPYCNTIDNVIRLQCDHIEVADTILHIAKTLADTNDEIGFREHYNKRIEEAYKWCKSLDWKEVCKSWIQYFKETY
;
A
#
# COMPACT_ATOMS: atom_id res chain seq x y z
N MET A 1 -33.21 22.71 9.18
CA MET A 1 -32.17 21.87 8.54
C MET A 1 -31.53 21.06 9.64
N LYS A 2 -31.29 19.76 9.41
CA LYS A 2 -30.57 18.89 10.36
C LYS A 2 -29.10 19.40 10.44
N LYS A 3 -28.55 19.53 11.66
CA LYS A 3 -27.14 19.94 11.82
C LYS A 3 -26.25 18.90 11.12
N PRO A 4 -25.26 19.31 10.30
CA PRO A 4 -24.35 18.37 9.66
C PRO A 4 -23.58 17.53 10.68
N SER A 5 -23.36 16.26 10.38
CA SER A 5 -22.53 15.39 11.19
C SER A 5 -21.07 15.79 11.06
N LYS A 6 -20.38 16.00 12.19
CA LYS A 6 -18.97 16.41 12.22
C LYS A 6 -18.08 15.23 12.64
N VAL A 7 -17.20 14.79 11.75
CA VAL A 7 -16.33 13.62 11.95
C VAL A 7 -14.87 14.05 12.01
N PHE A 8 -14.19 13.65 13.08
CA PHE A 8 -12.76 13.91 13.27
C PHE A 8 -11.94 12.71 12.81
N CYS A 9 -11.06 12.92 11.85
CA CYS A 9 -10.29 11.87 11.20
C CYS A 9 -8.84 11.89 11.67
N LEU A 10 -8.27 10.73 12.01
CA LEU A 10 -6.81 10.55 12.12
C LEU A 10 -6.33 9.82 10.88
N TRP A 11 -5.84 10.55 9.91
CA TRP A 11 -5.45 10.04 8.62
C TRP A 11 -4.06 10.54 8.20
N ASP A 12 -3.35 9.72 7.48
CA ASP A 12 -2.26 10.20 6.66
C ASP A 12 -2.86 11.02 5.51
N TYR A 13 -2.47 12.30 5.41
CA TYR A 13 -3.05 13.22 4.45
C TYR A 13 -2.01 14.28 4.05
N ASN A 14 -2.05 14.75 2.80
CA ASN A 14 -1.02 15.65 2.25
C ASN A 14 0.41 15.09 2.30
N SER A 15 0.53 13.79 2.10
CA SER A 15 1.78 13.07 1.97
C SER A 15 1.74 12.14 0.75
N TRP A 16 2.87 11.53 0.42
CA TRP A 16 3.02 10.61 -0.71
C TRP A 16 2.92 9.13 -0.29
N THR A 17 2.19 8.86 0.77
CA THR A 17 2.02 7.50 1.29
C THR A 17 0.80 6.81 0.69
N GLY A 18 0.78 5.48 0.74
CA GLY A 18 -0.38 4.69 0.37
C GLY A 18 -1.62 5.04 1.21
N PHE A 19 -1.45 5.30 2.52
CA PHE A 19 -2.54 5.74 3.38
C PHE A 19 -3.13 7.08 2.93
N ALA A 20 -2.28 8.04 2.50
CA ALA A 20 -2.76 9.32 1.99
C ALA A 20 -3.53 9.16 0.68
N THR A 21 -3.13 8.25 -0.20
CA THR A 21 -3.88 7.92 -1.41
C THR A 21 -5.27 7.38 -1.06
N VAL A 22 -5.35 6.45 -0.11
CA VAL A 22 -6.61 5.86 0.35
C VAL A 22 -7.51 6.90 1.00
N SER A 23 -7.00 7.70 1.94
CA SER A 23 -7.78 8.71 2.66
C SER A 23 -8.35 9.80 1.73
N LYS A 24 -7.55 10.27 0.76
CA LYS A 24 -8.00 11.25 -0.24
C LYS A 24 -9.15 10.71 -1.11
N ASN A 25 -9.07 9.45 -1.53
CA ASN A 25 -10.13 8.83 -2.32
C ASN A 25 -11.41 8.62 -1.51
N ILE A 26 -11.30 8.12 -0.27
CA ILE A 26 -12.45 7.96 0.64
C ILE A 26 -13.10 9.34 0.90
N LYS A 27 -12.31 10.37 1.25
CA LYS A 27 -12.78 11.73 1.47
C LYS A 27 -13.56 12.26 0.27
N ARG A 28 -12.97 12.13 -0.93
CA ARG A 28 -13.59 12.60 -2.17
C ARG A 28 -14.98 12.01 -2.39
N GLU A 29 -15.13 10.70 -2.23
CA GLU A 29 -16.42 10.05 -2.47
C GLU A 29 -17.44 10.32 -1.35
N ILE A 30 -16.99 10.46 -0.09
CA ILE A 30 -17.86 10.88 1.04
C ILE A 30 -18.37 12.30 0.77
N LYS A 31 -17.50 13.26 0.47
CA LYS A 31 -17.90 14.65 0.20
C LYS A 31 -18.79 14.76 -1.01
N LYS A 32 -18.54 13.99 -2.06
CA LYS A 32 -19.38 13.93 -3.26
C LYS A 32 -20.80 13.43 -2.95
N HIS A 33 -20.94 12.48 -2.01
CA HIS A 33 -22.25 11.89 -1.68
C HIS A 33 -23.03 12.72 -0.66
N PHE A 34 -22.37 13.21 0.40
CA PHE A 34 -23.01 13.85 1.53
C PHE A 34 -22.97 15.38 1.47
N GLY A 35 -22.09 15.98 0.65
CA GLY A 35 -21.92 17.42 0.55
C GLY A 35 -21.71 18.07 1.92
N GLU A 36 -22.56 19.04 2.24
CA GLU A 36 -22.54 19.77 3.50
C GLU A 36 -23.15 19.02 4.68
N ASP A 37 -23.83 17.90 4.45
CA ASP A 37 -24.40 17.08 5.53
C ASP A 37 -23.35 16.37 6.38
N VAL A 38 -22.10 16.27 5.86
CA VAL A 38 -20.95 15.71 6.58
C VAL A 38 -19.76 16.68 6.50
N LYS A 39 -19.31 17.14 7.67
CA LYS A 39 -18.06 17.91 7.82
C LYS A 39 -16.95 16.99 8.29
N LEU A 40 -15.80 17.06 7.62
CA LEU A 40 -14.62 16.30 7.96
C LEU A 40 -13.53 17.25 8.47
N ASP A 41 -13.05 17.02 9.69
CA ASP A 41 -11.84 17.64 10.21
C ASP A 41 -10.73 16.56 10.23
N ILE A 42 -9.66 16.77 9.47
CA ILE A 42 -8.57 15.78 9.31
C ILE A 42 -7.39 16.20 10.17
N CYS A 43 -7.11 15.42 11.20
CA CYS A 43 -5.86 15.43 11.95
C CYS A 43 -4.81 14.68 11.12
N ALA A 44 -4.04 15.44 10.33
CA ALA A 44 -3.20 14.90 9.28
C ALA A 44 -1.83 14.45 9.80
N ILE A 45 -1.56 13.15 9.69
CA ILE A 45 -0.25 12.55 9.92
C ILE A 45 0.66 12.92 8.74
N ASN A 46 1.97 13.09 8.98
CA ASN A 46 2.97 13.50 7.99
C ASN A 46 2.70 14.86 7.30
N TYR A 47 1.86 15.70 7.90
CA TYR A 47 1.65 17.06 7.49
C TYR A 47 2.29 18.04 8.49
N PHE A 48 3.13 18.96 8.01
CA PHE A 48 3.88 19.91 8.82
C PHE A 48 3.50 21.38 8.58
N GLY A 49 2.48 21.61 7.75
CA GLY A 49 1.97 22.93 7.41
C GLY A 49 1.10 23.57 8.50
N GLU A 50 0.62 24.78 8.23
CA GLU A 50 -0.40 25.45 9.04
C GLU A 50 -1.78 24.85 8.75
N PRO A 51 -2.73 24.93 9.72
CA PRO A 51 -4.12 24.52 9.46
C PRO A 51 -4.73 25.28 8.28
N TYR A 52 -5.53 24.57 7.48
CA TYR A 52 -6.23 25.18 6.34
C TYR A 52 -7.57 24.49 6.08
N GLU A 53 -8.44 25.17 5.34
CA GLU A 53 -9.70 24.62 4.88
C GLU A 53 -9.65 24.42 3.36
N GLU A 54 -10.11 23.27 2.89
CA GLU A 54 -10.25 22.97 1.47
C GLU A 54 -11.58 23.54 0.94
N GLU A 55 -11.69 23.71 -0.39
CA GLU A 55 -12.88 24.26 -1.05
C GLU A 55 -14.19 23.53 -0.71
N ASP A 56 -14.11 22.24 -0.36
CA ASP A 56 -15.25 21.41 0.01
C ASP A 56 -15.60 21.50 1.51
N GLY A 57 -14.98 22.42 2.25
CA GLY A 57 -15.21 22.62 3.69
C GLY A 57 -14.52 21.57 4.58
N THR A 58 -13.58 20.78 4.05
CA THR A 58 -12.75 19.89 4.85
C THR A 58 -11.65 20.69 5.54
N TYR A 59 -11.58 20.61 6.88
CA TYR A 59 -10.55 21.30 7.65
C TYR A 59 -9.38 20.37 7.97
N VAL A 60 -8.16 20.80 7.67
CA VAL A 60 -6.94 20.00 7.82
C VAL A 60 -6.02 20.62 8.86
N ILE A 61 -5.64 19.81 9.87
CA ILE A 61 -4.80 20.21 10.98
C ILE A 61 -3.57 19.28 11.06
N SER A 62 -2.39 19.82 11.31
CA SER A 62 -1.20 19.00 11.55
C SER A 62 -1.32 18.22 12.85
N ALA A 63 -1.33 16.90 12.78
CA ALA A 63 -1.38 16.03 13.96
C ALA A 63 -0.12 16.19 14.85
N ILE A 64 1.04 16.36 14.22
CA ILE A 64 2.33 16.46 14.90
C ILE A 64 2.51 17.83 15.59
N LYS A 65 2.19 18.93 14.90
CA LYS A 65 2.24 20.28 15.48
C LYS A 65 1.27 20.46 16.64
N SER A 66 0.15 19.75 16.62
CA SER A 66 -0.85 19.78 17.70
C SER A 66 -0.47 18.94 18.91
N ALA A 67 0.55 18.11 18.81
CA ALA A 67 0.99 17.23 19.88
C ALA A 67 1.77 18.00 20.97
N PRO A 68 1.54 17.68 22.25
CA PRO A 68 2.26 18.32 23.37
C PRO A 68 3.74 17.88 23.46
N LYS A 69 4.12 16.82 22.80
CA LYS A 69 5.49 16.29 22.68
C LYS A 69 5.65 15.54 21.37
N LYS A 70 6.89 15.13 21.03
CA LYS A 70 7.15 14.37 19.80
C LYS A 70 6.26 13.12 19.73
N ASP A 71 5.54 12.99 18.61
CA ASP A 71 4.65 11.85 18.30
C ASP A 71 4.60 11.65 16.78
N ASP A 72 5.36 10.71 16.30
CA ASP A 72 5.55 10.47 14.86
C ASP A 72 4.26 10.01 14.15
N PHE A 73 3.24 9.54 14.90
CA PHE A 73 1.95 9.08 14.36
C PHE A 73 0.78 10.02 14.69
N GLY A 74 1.04 11.18 15.28
CA GLY A 74 0.02 12.19 15.56
C GLY A 74 -1.04 11.82 16.59
N ARG A 75 -0.87 10.72 17.34
CA ARG A 75 -1.83 10.22 18.34
C ARG A 75 -2.13 11.20 19.45
N LEU A 76 -1.06 11.85 19.97
CA LEU A 76 -1.17 12.79 21.08
C LEU A 76 -1.91 14.07 20.66
N GLY A 77 -1.60 14.59 19.46
CA GLY A 77 -2.32 15.74 18.89
C GLY A 77 -3.79 15.42 18.66
N PHE A 78 -4.09 14.26 18.08
CA PHE A 78 -5.45 13.78 17.88
C PHE A 78 -6.24 13.67 19.19
N MET A 79 -5.69 13.01 20.20
CA MET A 79 -6.34 12.85 21.49
C MET A 79 -6.57 14.18 22.20
N LYS A 80 -5.60 15.10 22.18
CA LYS A 80 -5.73 16.44 22.75
C LYS A 80 -6.89 17.22 22.11
N ILE A 81 -6.91 17.30 20.78
CA ILE A 81 -7.99 18.00 20.07
C ILE A 81 -9.34 17.36 20.36
N LEU A 82 -9.41 16.02 20.35
CA LEU A 82 -10.64 15.29 20.66
C LEU A 82 -11.13 15.53 22.09
N GLN A 83 -10.23 15.66 23.06
CA GLN A 83 -10.57 15.95 24.46
C GLN A 83 -11.08 17.38 24.64
N ASP A 84 -10.43 18.35 24.01
CA ASP A 84 -10.73 19.78 24.13
C ASP A 84 -12.01 20.18 23.37
N SER A 85 -12.35 19.49 22.29
CA SER A 85 -13.53 19.77 21.46
C SER A 85 -14.77 18.99 21.92
N ASN A 86 -15.94 19.64 21.85
CA ASN A 86 -17.24 19.03 22.14
C ASN A 86 -18.12 18.80 20.90
N ASP A 87 -17.59 19.10 19.72
CA ASP A 87 -18.40 19.23 18.49
C ASP A 87 -18.44 17.98 17.63
N TYR A 88 -17.57 16.99 17.89
CA TYR A 88 -17.49 15.82 17.02
C TYR A 88 -18.56 14.78 17.34
N ASP A 89 -19.28 14.36 16.29
CA ASP A 89 -20.26 13.27 16.31
C ASP A 89 -19.57 11.91 16.18
N GLY A 90 -18.42 11.90 15.54
CA GLY A 90 -17.67 10.69 15.28
C GLY A 90 -16.17 10.89 15.13
N ILE A 91 -15.45 9.76 15.21
CA ILE A 91 -14.06 9.66 14.83
C ILE A 91 -13.88 8.59 13.75
N PHE A 92 -13.02 8.88 12.77
CA PHE A 92 -12.63 7.91 11.76
C PHE A 92 -11.11 7.81 11.70
N ILE A 93 -10.59 6.64 12.06
CA ILE A 93 -9.15 6.37 12.11
C ILE A 93 -8.77 5.44 10.94
N LEU A 94 -7.75 5.82 10.17
CA LEU A 94 -7.09 4.98 9.16
C LEU A 94 -5.62 4.86 9.55
N GLN A 95 -5.24 3.73 10.15
CA GLN A 95 -3.88 3.54 10.67
C GLN A 95 -3.63 2.06 11.02
N ASP A 96 -2.36 1.72 11.26
CA ASP A 96 -1.93 0.40 11.71
C ASP A 96 -2.43 0.04 13.11
N LEU A 97 -2.74 -1.25 13.33
CA LEU A 97 -3.14 -1.79 14.64
C LEU A 97 -2.12 -1.47 15.74
N GLY A 98 -0.84 -1.68 15.46
CA GLY A 98 0.24 -1.41 16.42
C GLY A 98 0.36 0.06 16.86
N VAL A 99 -0.14 0.98 16.03
CA VAL A 99 -0.18 2.42 16.35
C VAL A 99 -1.39 2.77 17.22
N ILE A 100 -2.55 2.18 16.95
CA ILE A 100 -3.83 2.58 17.57
C ILE A 100 -4.15 1.77 18.82
N CYS A 101 -3.88 0.47 18.87
CA CYS A 101 -4.19 -0.35 20.03
C CYS A 101 -3.64 0.21 21.36
N PRO A 102 -2.41 0.77 21.43
CA PRO A 102 -1.89 1.36 22.66
C PRO A 102 -2.70 2.55 23.21
N ILE A 103 -3.47 3.25 22.38
CA ILE A 103 -4.22 4.45 22.80
C ILE A 103 -5.72 4.19 23.00
N ILE A 104 -6.22 3.00 22.71
CA ILE A 104 -7.68 2.72 22.79
C ILE A 104 -8.20 2.97 24.22
N ASN A 105 -7.48 2.61 25.25
CA ASN A 105 -7.91 2.85 26.63
C ASN A 105 -8.01 4.34 26.94
N ILE A 106 -7.14 5.18 26.39
CA ILE A 106 -7.22 6.63 26.52
C ILE A 106 -8.47 7.16 25.78
N LEU A 107 -8.74 6.66 24.58
CA LEU A 107 -9.97 7.01 23.84
C LEU A 107 -11.25 6.59 24.60
N LYS A 108 -11.23 5.44 25.26
CA LYS A 108 -12.31 5.01 26.17
C LYS A 108 -12.51 6.01 27.30
N THR A 109 -11.42 6.46 27.93
CA THR A 109 -11.45 7.46 29.02
C THR A 109 -12.07 8.77 28.51
N ILE A 110 -11.57 9.31 27.39
CA ILE A 110 -12.11 10.56 26.80
C ILE A 110 -13.61 10.43 26.50
N LYS A 111 -14.05 9.30 25.94
CA LYS A 111 -15.48 9.04 25.64
C LYS A 111 -16.32 9.02 26.91
N ASN A 112 -15.83 8.42 28.00
CA ASN A 112 -16.52 8.35 29.30
C ASN A 112 -16.58 9.72 30.01
N GLU A 113 -15.49 10.48 30.03
CA GLU A 113 -15.42 11.84 30.60
C GLU A 113 -16.43 12.76 29.92
N LYS A 114 -16.53 12.74 28.59
CA LYS A 114 -17.52 13.50 27.84
C LYS A 114 -18.96 13.13 28.29
N LYS A 115 -19.22 11.84 28.42
CA LYS A 115 -20.53 11.35 28.89
C LYS A 115 -20.86 11.81 30.30
N GLN A 116 -19.89 11.77 31.23
CA GLN A 116 -20.07 12.25 32.62
C GLN A 116 -20.34 13.76 32.71
N GLN A 117 -19.75 14.53 31.78
CA GLN A 117 -19.95 15.98 31.70
C GLN A 117 -21.22 16.36 30.91
N ASN A 118 -22.09 15.43 30.62
CA ASN A 118 -23.28 15.62 29.75
C ASN A 118 -22.95 16.19 28.37
N LYS A 119 -21.72 15.95 27.91
CA LYS A 119 -21.25 16.32 26.57
C LYS A 119 -21.62 15.21 25.58
N LYS A 120 -21.70 15.56 24.31
CA LYS A 120 -21.99 14.61 23.26
C LYS A 120 -20.86 13.56 23.18
N GLY A 121 -21.19 12.27 23.28
CA GLY A 121 -20.30 11.18 22.95
C GLY A 121 -20.09 11.09 21.44
N PHE A 122 -19.09 10.34 21.01
CA PHE A 122 -18.81 10.13 19.61
C PHE A 122 -18.91 8.64 19.22
N LYS A 123 -19.27 8.37 17.98
CA LYS A 123 -19.18 7.07 17.33
C LYS A 123 -17.80 6.88 16.72
N SER A 124 -17.41 5.66 16.39
CA SER A 124 -16.04 5.38 15.97
C SER A 124 -15.93 4.34 14.86
N ILE A 125 -15.19 4.70 13.80
CA ILE A 125 -14.80 3.80 12.73
C ILE A 125 -13.28 3.64 12.79
N PHE A 126 -12.79 2.40 12.67
CA PHE A 126 -11.37 2.10 12.53
C PHE A 126 -11.13 1.24 11.29
N TYR A 127 -10.35 1.76 10.35
CA TYR A 127 -9.93 1.11 9.12
C TYR A 127 -8.44 0.80 9.18
N PHE A 128 -8.07 -0.46 9.06
CA PHE A 128 -6.71 -0.89 9.34
C PHE A 128 -6.24 -2.03 8.43
N PRO A 129 -4.93 -2.07 8.10
CA PRO A 129 -4.29 -3.20 7.42
C PRO A 129 -4.06 -4.36 8.38
N VAL A 130 -3.98 -5.56 7.78
CA VAL A 130 -3.42 -6.75 8.43
C VAL A 130 -2.40 -7.35 7.46
N ASP A 131 -1.13 -7.22 7.80
CA ASP A 131 0.01 -7.57 6.96
C ASP A 131 0.88 -8.70 7.53
N CYS A 132 0.36 -9.39 8.55
CA CYS A 132 1.02 -10.49 9.23
C CYS A 132 0.01 -11.39 9.95
N LYS A 133 0.47 -12.53 10.46
CA LYS A 133 -0.31 -13.31 11.41
C LYS A 133 -0.42 -12.54 12.72
N LEU A 134 -1.66 -12.21 13.11
CA LEU A 134 -1.91 -11.38 14.28
C LEU A 134 -1.63 -12.11 15.60
N ILE A 135 -1.21 -11.33 16.60
CA ILE A 135 -1.06 -11.72 17.99
C ILE A 135 -2.06 -10.96 18.86
N ASP A 136 -2.41 -11.50 20.04
CA ASP A 136 -3.44 -10.93 20.93
C ASP A 136 -3.26 -9.46 21.22
N LYS A 137 -2.02 -9.04 21.50
CA LYS A 137 -1.67 -7.64 21.80
C LYS A 137 -2.11 -6.64 20.71
N LEU A 138 -2.16 -7.06 19.43
CA LEU A 138 -2.54 -6.20 18.31
C LEU A 138 -4.05 -6.09 18.11
N VAL A 139 -4.85 -6.89 18.82
CA VAL A 139 -6.31 -6.91 18.70
C VAL A 139 -7.03 -6.62 20.02
N GLU A 140 -6.26 -6.29 21.06
CA GLU A 140 -6.81 -5.90 22.35
C GLU A 140 -7.69 -4.66 22.24
N ASN A 141 -8.83 -4.70 22.94
CA ASN A 141 -9.75 -3.57 23.05
C ASN A 141 -10.41 -3.09 21.74
N LEU A 142 -10.32 -3.83 20.65
CA LEU A 142 -10.98 -3.45 19.39
C LEU A 142 -12.51 -3.35 19.52
N ASP A 143 -13.11 -3.98 20.52
CA ASP A 143 -14.53 -3.83 20.88
C ASP A 143 -14.98 -2.39 21.16
N PHE A 144 -14.02 -1.48 21.45
CA PHE A 144 -14.26 -0.04 21.62
C PHE A 144 -14.89 0.59 20.38
N PHE A 145 -14.47 0.17 19.19
CA PHE A 145 -14.96 0.75 17.95
C PHE A 145 -16.39 0.29 17.62
N ASP A 146 -17.21 1.21 17.16
CA ASP A 146 -18.57 0.93 16.72
C ASP A 146 -18.56 0.18 15.37
N CYS A 147 -17.60 0.50 14.47
CA CYS A 147 -17.37 -0.17 13.21
C CYS A 147 -15.87 -0.43 13.01
N LEU A 148 -15.52 -1.66 12.73
CA LEU A 148 -14.17 -2.10 12.38
C LEU A 148 -14.13 -2.49 10.91
N VAL A 149 -13.13 -2.03 10.19
CA VAL A 149 -13.00 -2.33 8.77
C VAL A 149 -11.57 -2.76 8.46
N THR A 150 -11.40 -3.86 7.75
CA THR A 150 -10.11 -4.30 7.23
C THR A 150 -10.13 -4.29 5.71
N TYR A 151 -8.97 -4.42 5.08
CA TYR A 151 -8.81 -4.30 3.63
C TYR A 151 -9.20 -5.58 2.89
N THR A 152 -9.04 -6.73 3.54
CA THR A 152 -9.15 -8.07 2.93
C THR A 152 -9.88 -9.05 3.84
N ASN A 153 -10.36 -10.15 3.24
CA ASN A 153 -10.90 -11.26 4.01
C ASN A 153 -9.81 -11.93 4.87
N TYR A 154 -8.56 -11.99 4.39
CA TYR A 154 -7.42 -12.42 5.19
C TYR A 154 -7.36 -11.64 6.50
N GLY A 155 -7.41 -10.30 6.43
CA GLY A 155 -7.39 -9.44 7.61
C GLY A 155 -8.57 -9.68 8.56
N ARG A 156 -9.78 -9.86 8.00
CA ARG A 156 -10.96 -10.23 8.78
C ARG A 156 -10.76 -11.55 9.52
N ASP A 157 -10.30 -12.56 8.82
CA ASP A 157 -10.18 -13.91 9.37
C ASP A 157 -9.09 -13.98 10.46
N GLU A 158 -7.99 -13.24 10.29
CA GLU A 158 -6.96 -13.10 11.33
C GLU A 158 -7.48 -12.40 12.61
N VAL A 159 -8.28 -11.33 12.46
CA VAL A 159 -8.91 -10.69 13.63
C VAL A 159 -9.90 -11.65 14.29
N LEU A 160 -10.77 -12.31 13.52
CA LEU A 160 -11.79 -13.22 14.07
C LEU A 160 -11.21 -14.49 14.65
N ARG A 161 -10.02 -14.93 14.23
CA ARG A 161 -9.28 -16.04 14.86
C ARG A 161 -8.99 -15.76 16.32
N LEU A 162 -8.67 -14.52 16.68
CA LEU A 162 -8.34 -14.09 18.04
C LEU A 162 -9.55 -13.49 18.79
N ARG A 163 -10.45 -12.83 18.06
CA ARG A 163 -11.59 -12.06 18.62
C ARG A 163 -12.90 -12.39 17.86
N PRO A 164 -13.39 -13.65 18.00
CA PRO A 164 -14.58 -14.11 17.27
C PRO A 164 -15.86 -13.29 17.57
N GLU A 165 -15.94 -12.67 18.74
CA GLU A 165 -17.06 -11.83 19.16
C GLU A 165 -17.20 -10.54 18.33
N LEU A 166 -16.15 -10.13 17.61
CA LEU A 166 -16.18 -8.95 16.75
C LEU A 166 -16.88 -9.17 15.39
N LYS A 167 -17.32 -10.39 15.08
CA LYS A 167 -17.94 -10.75 13.79
C LYS A 167 -19.04 -9.79 13.35
N GLY A 168 -19.87 -9.30 14.26
CA GLY A 168 -20.96 -8.37 13.95
C GLY A 168 -20.51 -6.95 13.59
N LYS A 169 -19.32 -6.53 14.05
CA LYS A 169 -18.77 -5.18 13.88
C LYS A 169 -17.71 -5.10 12.78
N LEU A 170 -17.09 -6.22 12.42
CA LEU A 170 -15.96 -6.28 11.51
C LEU A 170 -16.44 -6.44 10.06
N LYS A 171 -16.05 -5.50 9.23
CA LYS A 171 -16.37 -5.41 7.81
C LYS A 171 -15.09 -5.53 6.96
N VAL A 172 -15.26 -5.77 5.67
CA VAL A 172 -14.17 -5.76 4.69
C VAL A 172 -14.48 -4.73 3.62
N VAL A 173 -13.55 -3.80 3.40
CA VAL A 173 -13.60 -2.86 2.28
C VAL A 173 -12.23 -2.84 1.62
N PRO A 174 -12.11 -3.32 0.39
CA PRO A 174 -10.85 -3.29 -0.34
C PRO A 174 -10.41 -1.85 -0.65
N HIS A 175 -9.17 -1.68 -1.08
CA HIS A 175 -8.78 -0.43 -1.72
C HIS A 175 -9.27 -0.41 -3.16
N GLY A 176 -9.59 0.79 -3.61
CA GLY A 176 -9.94 1.02 -5.00
C GLY A 176 -8.70 1.24 -5.87
N ASN A 177 -8.91 1.13 -7.16
CA ASN A 177 -7.98 1.57 -8.18
C ASN A 177 -8.62 2.72 -8.98
N ASN A 178 -7.81 3.66 -9.42
CA ASN A 178 -8.27 4.71 -10.32
C ASN A 178 -7.80 4.39 -11.75
N SER A 179 -8.71 3.90 -12.58
CA SER A 179 -8.41 3.54 -13.96
C SER A 179 -7.99 4.72 -14.86
N LYS A 180 -8.08 5.96 -14.35
CA LYS A 180 -7.55 7.15 -15.03
C LYS A 180 -6.09 7.41 -14.65
N ASP A 181 -5.64 6.87 -13.53
CA ASP A 181 -4.29 7.06 -13.00
C ASP A 181 -3.35 5.95 -13.48
N PHE A 182 -3.85 4.69 -13.47
CA PHE A 182 -3.09 3.52 -13.88
C PHE A 182 -3.85 2.75 -14.95
N TYR A 183 -3.28 2.72 -16.15
CA TYR A 183 -3.85 2.12 -17.35
C TYR A 183 -2.75 1.68 -18.33
N PRO A 184 -3.01 0.68 -19.18
CA PRO A 184 -2.06 0.29 -20.21
C PRO A 184 -1.91 1.39 -21.26
N ILE A 185 -0.66 1.72 -21.58
CA ILE A 185 -0.33 2.61 -22.73
C ILE A 185 -0.25 1.71 -23.96
N GLU A 186 -1.23 1.82 -24.85
CA GLU A 186 -1.36 0.96 -26.03
C GLU A 186 -0.35 1.35 -27.15
N ASP A 187 0.10 2.61 -27.18
CA ASP A 187 1.11 3.04 -28.14
C ASP A 187 2.51 2.58 -27.71
N LYS A 188 2.97 1.50 -28.34
CA LYS A 188 4.32 0.95 -28.11
C LYS A 188 5.45 1.93 -28.41
N LYS A 189 5.21 2.89 -29.31
CA LYS A 189 6.20 3.93 -29.61
C LYS A 189 6.34 4.88 -28.43
N GLU A 190 5.22 5.33 -27.83
CA GLU A 190 5.23 6.17 -26.64
C GLU A 190 5.98 5.50 -25.49
N VAL A 191 5.71 4.21 -25.24
CA VAL A 191 6.41 3.42 -24.21
C VAL A 191 7.92 3.35 -24.50
N MET A 192 8.31 3.07 -25.76
CA MET A 192 9.73 2.98 -26.12
C MET A 192 10.44 4.33 -26.08
N ASP A 193 9.78 5.40 -26.49
CA ASP A 193 10.33 6.76 -26.39
C ASP A 193 10.57 7.14 -24.92
N PHE A 194 9.61 6.83 -24.03
CA PHE A 194 9.80 7.00 -22.59
C PHE A 194 10.94 6.13 -22.05
N ARG A 195 11.06 4.85 -22.47
CA ARG A 195 12.19 3.99 -22.07
C ARG A 195 13.54 4.60 -22.45
N LYS A 196 13.67 5.16 -23.66
CA LYS A 196 14.89 5.82 -24.13
C LYS A 196 15.21 7.09 -23.33
N GLU A 197 14.20 7.89 -23.04
CA GLU A 197 14.35 9.09 -22.23
C GLU A 197 14.77 8.76 -20.79
N TYR A 198 14.09 7.79 -20.16
CA TYR A 198 14.21 7.52 -18.73
C TYR A 198 15.36 6.57 -18.39
N PHE A 199 15.51 5.48 -19.14
CA PHE A 199 16.56 4.46 -18.90
C PHE A 199 17.80 4.63 -19.80
N GLY A 200 17.77 5.55 -20.78
CA GLY A 200 18.89 5.86 -21.67
C GLY A 200 19.40 4.63 -22.39
N LYS A 201 20.70 4.32 -22.26
CA LYS A 201 21.35 3.16 -22.88
C LYS A 201 20.79 1.80 -22.43
N ASN A 202 19.97 1.76 -21.39
CA ASN A 202 19.34 0.55 -20.88
C ASN A 202 17.92 0.33 -21.41
N ALA A 203 17.43 1.17 -22.33
CA ALA A 203 16.06 1.12 -22.85
C ALA A 203 15.68 -0.24 -23.47
N ASP A 204 16.62 -0.94 -24.07
CA ASP A 204 16.39 -2.24 -24.73
C ASP A 204 16.62 -3.44 -23.79
N LYS A 205 16.99 -3.19 -22.51
CA LYS A 205 17.16 -4.25 -21.52
C LYS A 205 15.82 -4.75 -20.98
N PHE A 206 15.82 -5.93 -20.38
CA PHE A 206 14.66 -6.46 -19.66
C PHE A 206 14.55 -5.77 -18.29
N ILE A 207 13.58 -4.87 -18.15
CA ILE A 207 13.43 -4.01 -16.98
C ILE A 207 12.65 -4.74 -15.87
N ILE A 208 13.31 -5.00 -14.76
CA ILE A 208 12.75 -5.57 -13.53
C ILE A 208 12.51 -4.42 -12.55
N LEU A 209 11.27 -4.15 -12.25
CA LEU A 209 10.83 -3.02 -11.42
C LEU A 209 10.48 -3.46 -10.00
N ASN A 210 10.97 -2.73 -8.99
CA ASN A 210 10.45 -2.79 -7.63
C ASN A 210 10.06 -1.37 -7.17
N VAL A 211 8.77 -1.15 -6.92
CA VAL A 211 8.22 0.10 -6.38
C VAL A 211 7.77 -0.15 -4.96
N ASN A 212 8.57 0.25 -3.99
CA ASN A 212 8.26 0.10 -2.58
C ASN A 212 8.89 1.26 -1.78
N ARG A 213 8.34 1.58 -0.63
CA ARG A 213 9.10 2.33 0.34
C ARG A 213 10.23 1.45 0.87
N ASN A 214 11.45 1.97 0.95
CA ASN A 214 12.58 1.24 1.52
C ASN A 214 12.36 1.08 3.04
N GLN A 215 11.77 -0.02 3.44
CA GLN A 215 11.49 -0.38 4.83
C GLN A 215 11.82 -1.86 5.06
N PRO A 216 12.22 -2.27 6.28
CA PRO A 216 12.60 -3.65 6.59
C PRO A 216 11.57 -4.69 6.15
N ARG A 217 10.28 -4.40 6.31
CA ARG A 217 9.18 -5.29 5.89
C ARG A 217 9.15 -5.55 4.38
N LYS A 218 9.70 -4.64 3.57
CA LYS A 218 9.69 -4.78 2.10
C LYS A 218 10.78 -5.69 1.56
N ASP A 219 11.73 -6.05 2.41
CA ASP A 219 12.80 -7.03 2.15
C ASP A 219 13.50 -6.84 0.80
N ILE A 220 13.93 -5.61 0.54
CA ILE A 220 14.62 -5.23 -0.70
C ILE A 220 15.89 -6.07 -0.96
N PRO A 221 16.68 -6.46 0.07
CA PRO A 221 17.83 -7.34 -0.15
C PRO A 221 17.48 -8.64 -0.87
N THR A 222 16.36 -9.28 -0.55
CA THR A 222 15.92 -10.50 -1.24
C THR A 222 15.66 -10.24 -2.74
N THR A 223 15.07 -9.09 -3.11
CA THR A 223 14.95 -8.68 -4.53
C THR A 223 16.33 -8.53 -5.20
N ILE A 224 17.30 -7.92 -4.50
CA ILE A 224 18.67 -7.73 -5.02
C ILE A 224 19.36 -9.07 -5.22
N PHE A 225 19.30 -9.98 -4.24
CA PHE A 225 19.91 -11.31 -4.35
C PHE A 225 19.28 -12.15 -5.46
N ALA A 226 17.97 -12.08 -5.61
CA ALA A 226 17.26 -12.72 -6.70
C ALA A 226 17.70 -12.18 -8.08
N PHE A 227 17.88 -10.86 -8.18
CA PHE A 227 18.40 -10.25 -9.41
C PHE A 227 19.83 -10.71 -9.75
N ILE A 228 20.72 -10.82 -8.75
CA ILE A 228 22.08 -11.33 -8.94
C ILE A 228 22.05 -12.75 -9.51
N GLU A 229 21.26 -13.63 -8.91
CA GLU A 229 21.13 -15.01 -9.37
C GLU A 229 20.50 -15.08 -10.77
N ALA A 230 19.44 -14.33 -11.02
CA ALA A 230 18.81 -14.25 -12.33
C ALA A 230 19.79 -13.74 -13.39
N LYS A 231 20.57 -12.68 -13.10
CA LYS A 231 21.58 -12.13 -14.03
C LYS A 231 22.66 -13.14 -14.40
N LYS A 232 23.16 -13.90 -13.40
CA LYS A 232 24.16 -14.97 -13.63
C LYS A 232 23.61 -16.01 -14.59
N ARG A 233 22.45 -16.57 -14.28
CA ARG A 233 21.81 -17.60 -15.08
C ARG A 233 21.34 -17.10 -16.45
N TRP A 234 20.97 -15.82 -16.56
CA TRP A 234 20.66 -15.18 -17.84
C TRP A 234 21.83 -15.26 -18.85
N GLN A 235 23.07 -15.08 -18.35
CA GLN A 235 24.25 -15.19 -19.13
C GLN A 235 24.55 -16.66 -19.53
N GLU A 236 24.43 -17.58 -18.58
CA GLU A 236 24.63 -19.03 -18.80
C GLU A 236 23.64 -19.57 -19.85
N GLU A 237 22.39 -19.16 -19.80
CA GLU A 237 21.32 -19.59 -20.69
C GLU A 237 21.25 -18.74 -21.98
N LYS A 238 22.09 -17.72 -22.12
CA LYS A 238 22.17 -16.83 -23.29
C LYS A 238 20.83 -16.19 -23.67
N LEU A 239 20.06 -15.79 -22.70
CA LEU A 239 18.80 -15.10 -22.95
C LEU A 239 19.02 -13.72 -23.60
N PRO A 240 18.10 -13.27 -24.48
CA PRO A 240 18.22 -11.95 -25.11
C PRO A 240 17.96 -10.85 -24.08
N ASN A 241 18.28 -9.61 -24.44
CA ASN A 241 17.94 -8.41 -23.66
C ASN A 241 18.39 -8.53 -22.20
N LYS A 242 19.66 -8.21 -21.91
CA LYS A 242 20.23 -8.30 -20.55
C LYS A 242 19.27 -7.75 -19.48
N PRO A 243 19.18 -8.37 -18.30
CA PRO A 243 18.30 -7.88 -17.23
C PRO A 243 18.83 -6.57 -16.63
N PHE A 244 17.92 -5.72 -16.19
CA PHE A 244 18.20 -4.44 -15.55
C PHE A 244 17.24 -4.20 -14.38
N LEU A 245 17.77 -3.98 -13.17
CA LEU A 245 16.97 -3.77 -11.99
C LEU A 245 16.72 -2.28 -11.77
N TYR A 246 15.46 -1.87 -11.71
CA TYR A 246 15.09 -0.53 -11.31
C TYR A 246 14.40 -0.54 -9.94
N LEU A 247 15.05 0.09 -8.94
CA LEU A 247 14.52 0.28 -7.60
C LEU A 247 13.92 1.68 -7.47
N HIS A 248 12.61 1.80 -7.65
CA HIS A 248 11.86 3.05 -7.50
C HIS A 248 11.55 3.30 -6.03
N MET A 249 12.53 3.75 -5.28
CA MET A 249 12.42 4.00 -3.84
C MET A 249 13.48 4.99 -3.36
N ASN A 250 13.25 5.63 -2.21
CA ASN A 250 14.27 6.40 -1.53
C ASN A 250 15.35 5.45 -0.96
N ALA A 251 16.51 5.43 -1.59
CA ALA A 251 17.63 4.58 -1.16
C ALA A 251 18.23 4.98 0.21
N LYS A 252 17.88 6.18 0.71
CA LYS A 252 18.33 6.75 1.99
C LYS A 252 17.18 6.93 2.99
N ASP A 253 16.09 6.13 2.89
CA ASP A 253 15.02 6.19 3.90
C ASP A 253 15.61 5.85 5.28
N PRO A 254 15.46 6.75 6.30
CA PRO A 254 16.06 6.54 7.62
C PRO A 254 15.58 5.28 8.34
N MET A 255 14.41 4.77 7.94
CA MET A 255 13.82 3.54 8.50
C MET A 255 14.14 2.30 7.67
N GLY A 256 14.90 2.46 6.58
CA GLY A 256 15.14 1.42 5.60
C GLY A 256 16.56 0.86 5.62
N TRP A 257 16.83 0.10 4.59
CA TRP A 257 18.15 -0.44 4.28
C TRP A 257 19.05 0.66 3.70
N ASP A 258 20.33 0.62 4.01
CA ASP A 258 21.34 1.33 3.20
C ASP A 258 21.52 0.59 1.87
N ILE A 259 20.64 0.88 0.91
CA ILE A 259 20.62 0.20 -0.39
C ILE A 259 21.96 0.36 -1.13
N ARG A 260 22.57 1.55 -1.07
CA ARG A 260 23.87 1.77 -1.72
C ARG A 260 24.96 0.93 -1.05
N GLY A 261 24.95 0.85 0.29
CA GLY A 261 25.86 0.00 1.05
C GLY A 261 25.69 -1.48 0.76
N VAL A 262 24.45 -1.94 0.55
CA VAL A 262 24.18 -3.32 0.09
C VAL A 262 24.72 -3.53 -1.32
N MET A 263 24.46 -2.63 -2.28
CA MET A 263 24.94 -2.74 -3.67
C MET A 263 26.46 -2.75 -3.77
N LEU A 264 27.16 -1.96 -2.95
CA LEU A 264 28.64 -1.93 -2.91
C LEU A 264 29.26 -3.26 -2.45
N GLN A 265 28.52 -4.14 -1.82
CA GLN A 265 28.96 -5.48 -1.43
C GLN A 265 28.71 -6.52 -2.52
N THR A 266 28.15 -6.10 -3.65
CA THR A 266 27.88 -6.94 -4.82
C THR A 266 28.78 -6.53 -6.00
N GLU A 267 28.77 -7.33 -7.05
CA GLU A 267 29.46 -7.00 -8.32
C GLU A 267 28.58 -6.17 -9.28
N LEU A 268 27.43 -5.69 -8.82
CA LEU A 268 26.50 -4.91 -9.64
C LEU A 268 26.99 -3.48 -9.84
N VAL A 269 26.87 -2.98 -11.07
CA VAL A 269 27.33 -1.66 -11.48
C VAL A 269 26.13 -0.74 -11.73
N GLU A 270 26.06 0.39 -10.99
CA GLU A 270 25.01 1.40 -11.17
C GLU A 270 25.08 1.97 -12.60
N GLY A 271 23.94 2.08 -13.26
CA GLY A 271 23.84 2.53 -14.64
C GLY A 271 24.14 1.45 -15.71
N GLU A 272 24.64 0.27 -15.30
CA GLU A 272 24.79 -0.90 -16.17
C GLU A 272 23.86 -2.04 -15.79
N ASP A 273 23.77 -2.36 -14.51
CA ASP A 273 22.98 -3.50 -14.00
C ASP A 273 21.73 -3.04 -13.27
N TYR A 274 21.81 -1.88 -12.62
CA TYR A 274 20.70 -1.33 -11.89
C TYR A 274 20.64 0.21 -11.95
N MET A 275 19.48 0.74 -11.59
CA MET A 275 19.25 2.16 -11.36
C MET A 275 18.46 2.35 -10.05
N LEU A 276 18.84 3.36 -9.28
CA LEU A 276 18.07 3.83 -8.13
C LEU A 276 17.27 5.07 -8.54
N LEU A 277 16.13 5.29 -7.86
CA LEU A 277 15.35 6.51 -8.04
C LEU A 277 16.24 7.73 -7.74
N ASP A 278 16.14 8.75 -8.58
CA ASP A 278 16.81 10.02 -8.37
C ASP A 278 16.41 10.64 -7.02
N THR A 279 17.39 11.19 -6.30
CA THR A 279 17.20 11.71 -4.94
C THR A 279 16.23 12.89 -4.91
N GLU A 280 16.18 13.72 -5.96
CA GLU A 280 15.25 14.84 -6.03
C GLU A 280 13.81 14.35 -6.20
N ILE A 281 13.59 13.36 -7.07
CA ILE A 281 12.28 12.71 -7.24
C ILE A 281 11.89 11.96 -5.97
N ALA A 282 12.84 11.26 -5.32
CA ALA A 282 12.59 10.54 -4.06
C ALA A 282 12.09 11.47 -2.95
N ASN A 283 12.57 12.71 -2.91
CA ASN A 283 12.18 13.72 -1.91
C ASN A 283 10.86 14.41 -2.23
N LYS A 284 10.56 14.63 -3.51
CA LYS A 284 9.35 15.33 -3.97
C LYS A 284 8.15 14.38 -4.21
N GLY A 285 8.40 13.08 -4.34
CA GLY A 285 7.45 12.09 -4.83
C GLY A 285 7.36 12.10 -6.37
N ALA A 286 7.16 10.94 -6.97
CA ALA A 286 6.85 10.84 -8.39
C ALA A 286 5.37 11.19 -8.63
N SER A 287 5.08 11.87 -9.73
CA SER A 287 3.70 12.07 -10.14
C SER A 287 3.04 10.73 -10.52
N VAL A 288 1.71 10.68 -10.41
CA VAL A 288 0.92 9.49 -10.80
C VAL A 288 1.15 9.17 -12.29
N GLU A 289 1.22 10.19 -13.15
CA GLU A 289 1.52 10.03 -14.56
C GLU A 289 2.90 9.40 -14.80
N MET A 290 3.92 9.86 -14.05
CA MET A 290 5.27 9.28 -14.13
C MET A 290 5.27 7.81 -13.69
N LEU A 291 4.58 7.49 -12.60
CA LEU A 291 4.45 6.11 -12.12
C LEU A 291 3.74 5.22 -13.15
N ASN A 292 2.66 5.71 -13.77
CA ASN A 292 1.98 4.97 -14.84
C ASN A 292 2.95 4.66 -16.00
N LYS A 293 3.74 5.63 -16.46
CA LYS A 293 4.74 5.43 -17.50
C LYS A 293 5.83 4.44 -17.08
N ILE A 294 6.30 4.50 -15.83
CA ILE A 294 7.30 3.57 -15.28
C ILE A 294 6.79 2.14 -15.28
N TYR A 295 5.55 1.89 -14.82
CA TYR A 295 4.96 0.54 -14.87
C TYR A 295 4.86 0.03 -16.31
N ASN A 296 4.31 0.84 -17.24
CA ASN A 296 4.20 0.47 -18.65
C ASN A 296 5.55 0.25 -19.34
N ALA A 297 6.58 0.93 -18.89
CA ALA A 297 7.95 0.81 -19.41
C ALA A 297 8.75 -0.35 -18.79
N SER A 298 8.16 -1.11 -17.86
CA SER A 298 8.81 -2.24 -17.19
C SER A 298 8.30 -3.56 -17.74
N ASP A 299 9.19 -4.56 -17.85
CA ASP A 299 8.82 -5.88 -18.36
C ASP A 299 8.17 -6.74 -17.27
N ILE A 300 8.58 -6.55 -16.02
CA ILE A 300 7.96 -7.19 -14.83
C ILE A 300 8.05 -6.27 -13.62
N TYR A 301 7.08 -6.43 -12.71
CA TYR A 301 7.13 -5.89 -11.36
C TYR A 301 7.41 -7.02 -10.36
N VAL A 302 8.35 -6.80 -9.44
CA VAL A 302 8.72 -7.78 -8.41
C VAL A 302 8.61 -7.16 -7.03
N THR A 303 7.99 -7.85 -6.09
CA THR A 303 8.03 -7.51 -4.67
C THR A 303 8.31 -8.75 -3.83
N THR A 304 9.26 -8.63 -2.91
CA THR A 304 9.66 -9.68 -1.96
C THR A 304 9.22 -9.35 -0.54
N THR A 305 8.17 -8.52 -0.41
CA THR A 305 7.68 -8.07 0.89
C THR A 305 7.35 -9.22 1.83
N LEU A 306 7.66 -9.06 3.11
CA LEU A 306 7.36 -10.02 4.17
C LEU A 306 5.87 -10.08 4.54
N GLY A 307 5.04 -9.23 3.94
CA GLY A 307 3.59 -9.18 4.11
C GLY A 307 3.01 -7.81 3.77
N GLU A 308 1.77 -7.79 3.32
CA GLU A 308 1.01 -6.58 2.96
C GLU A 308 -0.40 -6.62 3.50
N GLY A 309 -0.91 -5.44 3.88
CA GLY A 309 -2.34 -5.28 4.17
C GLY A 309 -3.18 -5.17 2.89
N TRP A 310 -2.60 -4.62 1.81
CA TRP A 310 -3.18 -4.57 0.47
C TRP A 310 -2.10 -4.72 -0.61
N GLY A 311 -1.22 -3.76 -0.79
CA GLY A 311 -0.22 -3.73 -1.85
C GLY A 311 -0.67 -2.88 -3.04
N LEU A 312 -0.81 -1.55 -2.82
CA LEU A 312 -1.23 -0.63 -3.88
C LEU A 312 -0.32 -0.71 -5.11
N THR A 313 1.00 -0.77 -4.91
CA THR A 313 1.98 -0.86 -6.01
C THR A 313 1.85 -2.13 -6.85
N LEU A 314 1.40 -3.24 -6.25
CA LEU A 314 1.08 -4.46 -6.96
C LEU A 314 -0.17 -4.26 -7.85
N THR A 315 -1.23 -3.67 -7.29
CA THR A 315 -2.48 -3.43 -8.05
C THR A 315 -2.32 -2.35 -9.11
N GLU A 316 -1.43 -1.38 -8.91
CA GLU A 316 -1.02 -0.39 -9.92
C GLU A 316 -0.32 -1.07 -11.10
N ALA A 317 0.65 -1.97 -10.84
CA ALA A 317 1.31 -2.76 -11.87
C ALA A 317 0.31 -3.65 -12.64
N MET A 318 -0.60 -4.33 -11.94
CA MET A 318 -1.66 -5.14 -12.57
C MET A 318 -2.58 -4.27 -13.46
N ALA A 319 -2.89 -3.04 -13.04
CA ALA A 319 -3.74 -2.12 -13.78
C ALA A 319 -3.09 -1.59 -15.07
N THR A 320 -1.77 -1.63 -15.17
CA THR A 320 -1.00 -1.29 -16.38
C THR A 320 -0.67 -2.51 -17.25
N LYS A 321 -1.18 -3.69 -16.91
CA LYS A 321 -0.85 -4.98 -17.56
C LYS A 321 0.61 -5.38 -17.41
N THR A 322 1.32 -4.82 -16.46
CA THR A 322 2.68 -5.25 -16.10
C THR A 322 2.59 -6.55 -15.31
N PRO A 323 3.27 -7.64 -15.74
CA PRO A 323 3.28 -8.91 -15.00
C PRO A 323 3.86 -8.72 -13.61
N VAL A 324 3.28 -9.38 -12.61
CA VAL A 324 3.69 -9.20 -11.22
C VAL A 324 4.19 -10.51 -10.60
N ILE A 325 5.28 -10.42 -9.84
CA ILE A 325 5.84 -11.50 -9.00
C ILE A 325 5.71 -11.05 -7.55
N CYS A 326 5.12 -11.88 -6.69
CA CYS A 326 4.91 -11.56 -5.29
C CYS A 326 4.80 -12.81 -4.41
N PRO A 327 5.04 -12.71 -3.07
CA PRO A 327 4.83 -13.84 -2.17
C PRO A 327 3.36 -14.26 -2.11
N ASN A 328 3.11 -15.57 -2.03
CA ASN A 328 1.78 -16.13 -1.80
C ASN A 328 1.43 -16.07 -0.30
N SER A 329 1.29 -14.86 0.22
CA SER A 329 1.06 -14.64 1.65
C SER A 329 0.18 -13.43 1.91
N THR A 330 -0.43 -13.39 3.09
CA THR A 330 -1.24 -12.27 3.60
C THR A 330 -2.33 -11.82 2.60
N SER A 331 -2.44 -10.54 2.32
CA SER A 331 -3.43 -9.99 1.36
C SER A 331 -3.22 -10.49 -0.07
N PHE A 332 -2.00 -10.87 -0.44
CA PHE A 332 -1.71 -11.27 -1.82
C PHE A 332 -2.36 -12.59 -2.22
N ILE A 333 -2.64 -13.50 -1.29
CA ILE A 333 -3.42 -14.72 -1.56
C ILE A 333 -4.77 -14.35 -2.20
N GLU A 334 -5.46 -13.37 -1.62
CA GLU A 334 -6.78 -12.90 -2.09
C GLU A 334 -6.66 -12.04 -3.36
N ILE A 335 -5.72 -11.09 -3.37
CA ILE A 335 -5.53 -10.16 -4.49
C ILE A 335 -5.13 -10.90 -5.76
N THR A 336 -4.27 -11.90 -5.65
CA THR A 336 -3.81 -12.68 -6.80
C THR A 336 -4.74 -13.83 -7.18
N ASP A 337 -5.80 -14.08 -6.39
CA ASP A 337 -6.67 -15.25 -6.52
C ASP A 337 -5.84 -16.55 -6.55
N ASN A 338 -4.99 -16.73 -5.53
CA ASN A 338 -4.07 -17.86 -5.41
C ASN A 338 -3.22 -18.07 -6.69
N GLY A 339 -2.63 -17.00 -7.22
CA GLY A 339 -1.71 -17.05 -8.36
C GLY A 339 -2.36 -17.00 -9.74
N LYS A 340 -3.68 -16.90 -9.85
CA LYS A 340 -4.33 -16.76 -11.17
C LYS A 340 -4.03 -15.41 -11.84
N ARG A 341 -3.79 -14.35 -11.03
CA ARG A 341 -3.55 -12.98 -11.48
C ARG A 341 -2.09 -12.53 -11.35
N ALA A 342 -1.23 -13.37 -10.79
CA ALA A 342 0.18 -13.07 -10.54
C ALA A 342 1.04 -14.33 -10.61
N TYR A 343 2.34 -14.16 -10.70
CA TYR A 343 3.30 -15.21 -10.41
C TYR A 343 3.59 -15.20 -8.91
N THR A 344 3.02 -16.16 -8.19
CA THR A 344 3.18 -16.26 -6.74
C THR A 344 4.36 -17.13 -6.36
N LEU A 345 5.02 -16.75 -5.28
CA LEU A 345 6.17 -17.44 -4.68
C LEU A 345 5.66 -18.24 -3.48
N ASP A 346 5.89 -19.54 -3.49
CA ASP A 346 5.36 -20.47 -2.49
C ASP A 346 6.44 -20.99 -1.52
N ASN A 347 7.73 -20.91 -1.88
CA ASN A 347 8.85 -21.24 -0.98
C ASN A 347 9.09 -20.10 -0.01
N LEU A 348 8.28 -20.06 1.05
CA LEU A 348 8.30 -19.00 2.04
C LEU A 348 8.93 -19.49 3.35
N ILE A 349 9.93 -18.76 3.83
CA ILE A 349 10.70 -19.09 5.02
C ILE A 349 10.23 -18.24 6.20
N PRO A 350 9.92 -18.82 7.38
CA PRO A 350 9.59 -18.02 8.55
C PRO A 350 10.70 -17.07 8.94
N TYR A 351 10.36 -15.79 9.09
CA TYR A 351 11.26 -14.70 9.45
C TYR A 351 10.69 -13.91 10.62
N CYS A 352 11.53 -13.54 11.57
CA CYS A 352 11.16 -12.68 12.68
C CYS A 352 12.27 -11.67 12.93
N ASN A 353 11.90 -10.41 13.09
CA ASN A 353 12.83 -9.34 13.43
C ASN A 353 12.52 -8.77 14.82
N THR A 354 13.40 -7.93 15.34
CA THR A 354 13.29 -7.31 16.68
C THR A 354 12.39 -6.08 16.72
N ILE A 355 11.89 -5.61 15.57
CA ILE A 355 11.11 -4.36 15.50
C ILE A 355 9.70 -4.58 16.03
N ASP A 356 9.02 -5.61 15.52
CA ASP A 356 7.63 -5.91 15.87
C ASP A 356 7.45 -7.28 16.56
N ASN A 357 8.47 -8.14 16.52
CA ASN A 357 8.45 -9.51 17.06
C ASN A 357 7.31 -10.36 16.50
N VAL A 358 6.90 -10.09 15.26
CA VAL A 358 5.88 -10.83 14.55
C VAL A 358 6.55 -11.78 13.56
N ILE A 359 6.04 -13.00 13.47
CA ILE A 359 6.48 -13.96 12.45
C ILE A 359 5.88 -13.55 11.11
N ARG A 360 6.76 -13.33 10.15
CA ARG A 360 6.47 -13.04 8.75
C ARG A 360 7.01 -14.14 7.86
N LEU A 361 6.77 -14.05 6.57
CA LEU A 361 7.21 -15.03 5.58
C LEU A 361 8.13 -14.34 4.56
N GLN A 362 9.37 -14.79 4.47
CA GLN A 362 10.39 -14.30 3.53
C GLN A 362 10.42 -15.19 2.30
N CYS A 363 10.56 -14.58 1.12
CA CYS A 363 10.70 -15.31 -0.13
C CYS A 363 12.08 -15.96 -0.24
N ASP A 364 12.15 -17.14 -0.85
CA ASP A 364 13.39 -17.70 -1.35
C ASP A 364 13.82 -16.93 -2.60
N HIS A 365 15.00 -16.28 -2.55
CA HIS A 365 15.52 -15.51 -3.66
C HIS A 365 15.83 -16.37 -4.91
N ILE A 366 16.05 -17.67 -4.75
CA ILE A 366 16.24 -18.59 -5.88
C ILE A 366 14.92 -18.77 -6.63
N GLU A 367 13.79 -18.98 -5.92
CA GLU A 367 12.47 -19.07 -6.55
C GLU A 367 12.09 -17.77 -7.27
N VAL A 368 12.42 -16.62 -6.67
CA VAL A 368 12.23 -15.31 -7.34
C VAL A 368 13.01 -15.26 -8.65
N ALA A 369 14.30 -15.67 -8.64
CA ALA A 369 15.13 -15.71 -9.83
C ALA A 369 14.59 -16.68 -10.88
N ASP A 370 14.15 -17.88 -10.49
CA ASP A 370 13.52 -18.87 -11.37
C ASP A 370 12.29 -18.28 -12.06
N THR A 371 11.46 -17.58 -11.31
CA THR A 371 10.23 -16.96 -11.82
C THR A 371 10.55 -15.83 -12.80
N ILE A 372 11.54 -14.98 -12.51
CA ILE A 372 12.03 -13.95 -13.43
C ILE A 372 12.49 -14.57 -14.75
N LEU A 373 13.32 -15.60 -14.69
CA LEU A 373 13.84 -16.30 -15.87
C LEU A 373 12.73 -17.00 -16.66
N HIS A 374 11.75 -17.60 -15.99
CA HIS A 374 10.59 -18.20 -16.64
C HIS A 374 9.80 -17.17 -17.47
N ILE A 375 9.52 -16.00 -16.92
CA ILE A 375 8.80 -14.94 -17.64
C ILE A 375 9.65 -14.42 -18.81
N ALA A 376 10.94 -14.20 -18.58
CA ALA A 376 11.85 -13.74 -19.63
C ALA A 376 11.92 -14.72 -20.81
N LYS A 377 12.02 -16.02 -20.56
CA LYS A 377 11.96 -17.08 -21.58
C LYS A 377 10.64 -17.07 -22.33
N THR A 378 9.52 -16.95 -21.63
CA THR A 378 8.19 -16.87 -22.24
C THR A 378 8.07 -15.66 -23.18
N LEU A 379 8.64 -14.52 -22.79
CA LEU A 379 8.63 -13.32 -23.64
C LEU A 379 9.59 -13.39 -24.80
N ALA A 380 10.73 -14.08 -24.66
CA ALA A 380 11.71 -14.30 -25.71
C ALA A 380 11.24 -15.32 -26.75
N ASP A 381 10.40 -16.28 -26.36
CA ASP A 381 9.83 -17.31 -27.23
C ASP A 381 8.72 -16.74 -28.11
N THR A 382 9.09 -16.09 -29.21
CA THR A 382 8.16 -15.42 -30.13
C THR A 382 7.21 -16.36 -30.86
N ASN A 383 7.60 -17.62 -31.01
CA ASN A 383 6.83 -18.65 -31.73
C ASN A 383 5.97 -19.50 -30.79
N ASP A 384 6.04 -19.26 -29.49
CA ASP A 384 5.36 -20.04 -28.44
C ASP A 384 5.71 -21.56 -28.49
N GLU A 385 6.93 -21.88 -28.82
CA GLU A 385 7.44 -23.27 -28.87
C GLU A 385 7.37 -23.95 -27.49
N ILE A 386 7.48 -23.14 -26.43
CA ILE A 386 7.38 -23.60 -25.03
C ILE A 386 5.91 -23.75 -24.59
N GLY A 387 4.95 -23.11 -25.28
CA GLY A 387 3.53 -23.22 -25.00
C GLY A 387 3.03 -22.46 -23.76
N PHE A 388 3.78 -21.47 -23.26
CA PHE A 388 3.42 -20.72 -22.06
C PHE A 388 2.76 -19.35 -22.31
N ARG A 389 2.74 -18.88 -23.56
CA ARG A 389 2.24 -17.54 -23.94
C ARG A 389 0.78 -17.34 -23.62
N GLU A 390 -0.05 -18.36 -23.83
CA GLU A 390 -1.47 -18.29 -23.53
C GLU A 390 -1.71 -18.10 -22.02
N HIS A 391 -1.03 -18.89 -21.17
CA HIS A 391 -1.12 -18.78 -19.72
C HIS A 391 -0.62 -17.42 -19.21
N TYR A 392 0.46 -16.91 -19.79
CA TYR A 392 0.98 -15.57 -19.49
C TYR A 392 -0.06 -14.51 -19.81
N ASN A 393 -0.60 -14.48 -21.03
CA ASN A 393 -1.58 -13.49 -21.46
C ASN A 393 -2.85 -13.55 -20.62
N LYS A 394 -3.37 -14.75 -20.35
CA LYS A 394 -4.56 -14.95 -19.51
C LYS A 394 -4.37 -14.37 -18.11
N ARG A 395 -3.22 -14.63 -17.48
CA ARG A 395 -2.92 -14.10 -16.13
C ARG A 395 -2.96 -12.59 -16.08
N ILE A 396 -2.33 -11.93 -17.05
CA ILE A 396 -2.28 -10.47 -17.15
C ILE A 396 -3.67 -9.88 -17.39
N GLU A 397 -4.44 -10.47 -18.30
CA GLU A 397 -5.79 -9.98 -18.61
C GLU A 397 -6.75 -10.18 -17.42
N GLU A 398 -6.65 -11.26 -16.67
CA GLU A 398 -7.45 -11.48 -15.45
C GLU A 398 -7.07 -10.47 -14.36
N ALA A 399 -5.78 -10.18 -14.17
CA ALA A 399 -5.29 -9.17 -13.24
C ALA A 399 -5.83 -7.77 -13.59
N TYR A 400 -5.69 -7.36 -14.85
CA TYR A 400 -6.18 -6.09 -15.35
C TYR A 400 -7.69 -5.92 -15.19
N LYS A 401 -8.48 -6.92 -15.62
CA LYS A 401 -9.94 -6.90 -15.50
C LYS A 401 -10.39 -6.77 -14.04
N TRP A 402 -9.73 -7.48 -13.15
CA TRP A 402 -10.03 -7.41 -11.71
C TRP A 402 -9.68 -6.03 -11.13
N CYS A 403 -8.49 -5.47 -11.42
CA CYS A 403 -8.14 -4.12 -10.98
C CYS A 403 -9.12 -3.06 -11.49
N LYS A 404 -9.59 -3.19 -12.74
CA LYS A 404 -10.59 -2.29 -13.32
C LYS A 404 -11.94 -2.37 -12.60
N SER A 405 -12.29 -3.53 -12.03
CA SER A 405 -13.54 -3.69 -11.24
C SER A 405 -13.47 -3.02 -9.87
N LEU A 406 -12.29 -2.67 -9.39
CA LEU A 406 -12.05 -2.01 -8.09
C LEU A 406 -12.06 -0.47 -8.18
N ASP A 407 -12.88 0.12 -9.06
CA ASP A 407 -12.98 1.59 -9.10
C ASP A 407 -13.38 2.14 -7.73
N TRP A 408 -12.69 3.21 -7.28
CA TRP A 408 -12.97 3.85 -5.99
C TRP A 408 -14.42 4.23 -5.80
N LYS A 409 -15.11 4.63 -6.86
CA LYS A 409 -16.53 4.94 -6.81
C LYS A 409 -17.38 3.72 -6.40
N GLU A 410 -17.02 2.55 -6.87
CA GLU A 410 -17.72 1.31 -6.52
C GLU A 410 -17.37 0.85 -5.11
N VAL A 411 -16.09 0.85 -4.76
CA VAL A 411 -15.60 0.51 -3.41
C VAL A 411 -16.19 1.42 -2.35
N CYS A 412 -16.26 2.72 -2.61
CA CYS A 412 -16.77 3.69 -1.65
C CYS A 412 -18.28 3.63 -1.42
N LYS A 413 -19.05 2.85 -2.17
CA LYS A 413 -20.46 2.57 -1.85
C LYS A 413 -20.58 1.94 -0.46
N SER A 414 -19.66 1.04 -0.09
CA SER A 414 -19.59 0.47 1.25
C SER A 414 -19.28 1.53 2.31
N TRP A 415 -18.38 2.45 2.04
CA TRP A 415 -18.07 3.57 2.94
C TRP A 415 -19.27 4.48 3.16
N ILE A 416 -20.00 4.82 2.12
CA ILE A 416 -21.21 5.62 2.18
C ILE A 416 -22.25 4.94 3.09
N GLN A 417 -22.43 3.63 2.94
CA GLN A 417 -23.32 2.86 3.79
C GLN A 417 -22.87 2.87 5.24
N TYR A 418 -21.59 2.60 5.53
CA TYR A 418 -21.09 2.55 6.92
C TYR A 418 -21.10 3.91 7.60
N PHE A 419 -20.90 4.99 6.87
CA PHE A 419 -21.09 6.35 7.37
C PHE A 419 -22.54 6.59 7.80
N LYS A 420 -23.53 6.18 7.00
CA LYS A 420 -24.96 6.29 7.34
C LYS A 420 -25.35 5.45 8.56
N GLU A 421 -24.76 4.27 8.71
CA GLU A 421 -25.04 3.36 9.81
C GLU A 421 -24.38 3.82 11.13
N THR A 422 -23.23 4.49 11.03
CA THR A 422 -22.41 4.86 12.18
C THR A 422 -22.72 6.28 12.68
N TYR A 423 -22.88 7.25 11.78
CA TYR A 423 -23.06 8.67 12.08
C TYR A 423 -24.45 9.19 11.71
#